data_247667e36b57e5c5727734cee3d7fc91
#
_entry.id   247667e36b57e5c5727734cee3d7fc91
#
_cell.length_a   1.000
_cell.length_b   1.000
_cell.length_c   1.000
_cell.angle_alpha   90.00
_cell.angle_beta   90.00
_cell.angle_gamma   90.00
#
_symmetry.space_group_name_H-M   'P 1'
#
loop_
_entity.id
_entity.type
_entity.pdbx_description
1 polymer ?
#
loop_
_entity_poly.entity_id
_entity_poly.type
_entity_poly.pdbx_seq_one_letter_code
_entity_poly.pdbx_strand_id
1 'polypeptide(L)'
;MTVNVPEKVKYILDTLNAHGFESYAVGGCVRDSIMGKEPFDWDITTSALPEKTIDIFEALGCKVIKTGIKHGTVTVLKDHEPFEVTTFRIDGEYTDRRRPDEVSFTANLQEDLKRRDFTINAIVANSDGEIKDFFGGIDDIKRKVIKAIGDPDKRLNEDALRIMRAIALCLSTGF
;
A
#
# COMPACT_ATOMS: atom_id res chain seq x y z
N MET A 1 -0.09 -17.94 -7.19
CA MET A 1 1.13 -17.13 -7.41
C MET A 1 1.53 -16.54 -6.08
N THR A 2 2.80 -16.65 -5.73
CA THR A 2 3.34 -16.14 -4.47
C THR A 2 4.54 -15.25 -4.76
N VAL A 3 4.80 -14.28 -3.88
CA VAL A 3 6.01 -13.44 -3.88
C VAL A 3 6.84 -13.73 -2.64
N ASN A 4 8.13 -13.47 -2.72
CA ASN A 4 9.01 -13.64 -1.57
C ASN A 4 8.90 -12.38 -0.68
N VAL A 5 8.34 -12.53 0.51
CA VAL A 5 8.20 -11.45 1.51
C VAL A 5 9.41 -11.49 2.43
N PRO A 6 10.17 -10.38 2.60
CA PRO A 6 11.32 -10.34 3.50
C PRO A 6 10.93 -10.61 4.96
N GLU A 7 11.80 -11.23 5.73
CA GLU A 7 11.55 -11.61 7.13
C GLU A 7 11.09 -10.44 8.02
N LYS A 8 11.64 -9.25 7.83
CA LYS A 8 11.24 -8.06 8.60
C LYS A 8 9.83 -7.60 8.27
N VAL A 9 9.44 -7.67 6.99
CA VAL A 9 8.07 -7.37 6.54
C VAL A 9 7.11 -8.43 7.08
N LYS A 10 7.48 -9.70 6.94
CA LYS A 10 6.72 -10.82 7.49
C LYS A 10 6.48 -10.65 9.00
N TYR A 11 7.52 -10.28 9.77
CA TYR A 11 7.39 -10.00 11.20
C TYR A 11 6.32 -8.94 11.49
N ILE A 12 6.27 -7.85 10.73
CA ILE A 12 5.28 -6.78 10.94
C ILE A 12 3.88 -7.28 10.60
N LEU A 13 3.71 -7.99 9.47
CA LEU A 13 2.43 -8.55 9.05
C LEU A 13 1.90 -9.56 10.07
N ASP A 14 2.74 -10.52 10.48
CA ASP A 14 2.36 -11.56 11.45
C ASP A 14 2.03 -10.95 12.82
N THR A 15 2.76 -9.92 13.25
CA THR A 15 2.48 -9.20 14.50
C THR A 15 1.10 -8.57 14.47
N LEU A 16 0.74 -7.85 13.40
CA LEU A 16 -0.59 -7.24 13.27
C LEU A 16 -1.70 -8.30 13.21
N ASN A 17 -1.49 -9.37 12.42
CA ASN A 17 -2.43 -10.47 12.30
C ASN A 17 -2.66 -11.19 13.65
N ALA A 18 -1.61 -11.41 14.43
CA ALA A 18 -1.70 -12.03 15.77
C ALA A 18 -2.52 -11.17 16.76
N HIS A 19 -2.59 -9.86 16.55
CA HIS A 19 -3.42 -8.94 17.32
C HIS A 19 -4.84 -8.76 16.73
N GLY A 20 -5.22 -9.58 15.72
CA GLY A 20 -6.56 -9.59 15.13
C GLY A 20 -6.80 -8.54 14.04
N PHE A 21 -5.75 -7.94 13.51
CA PHE A 21 -5.83 -6.95 12.44
C PHE A 21 -5.36 -7.54 11.11
N GLU A 22 -6.16 -7.39 10.05
CA GLU A 22 -5.70 -7.74 8.71
C GLU A 22 -4.53 -6.85 8.30
N SER A 23 -3.50 -7.44 7.67
CA SER A 23 -2.35 -6.71 7.16
C SER A 23 -1.77 -7.34 5.90
N TYR A 24 -1.27 -6.51 5.01
CA TYR A 24 -0.71 -6.92 3.72
C TYR A 24 0.44 -6.00 3.30
N ALA A 25 1.42 -6.56 2.61
CA ALA A 25 2.32 -5.78 1.77
C ALA A 25 1.55 -5.29 0.54
N VAL A 26 1.83 -4.07 0.04
CA VAL A 26 1.00 -3.43 -0.98
C VAL A 26 1.78 -2.52 -1.92
N GLY A 27 1.32 -2.41 -3.16
CA GLY A 27 1.81 -1.39 -4.08
C GLY A 27 3.05 -1.79 -4.87
N GLY A 28 4.03 -0.88 -4.92
CA GLY A 28 5.24 -1.03 -5.74
C GLY A 28 6.03 -2.29 -5.44
N CYS A 29 6.18 -2.65 -4.16
CA CYS A 29 6.93 -3.83 -3.75
C CYS A 29 6.31 -5.13 -4.28
N VAL A 30 4.98 -5.26 -4.21
CA VAL A 30 4.28 -6.46 -4.70
C VAL A 30 4.36 -6.53 -6.23
N ARG A 31 4.11 -5.40 -6.93
CA ARG A 31 4.28 -5.30 -8.39
C ARG A 31 5.68 -5.71 -8.82
N ASP A 32 6.71 -5.12 -8.21
CA ASP A 32 8.11 -5.36 -8.60
C ASP A 32 8.51 -6.81 -8.33
N SER A 33 8.07 -7.40 -7.21
CA SER A 33 8.27 -8.81 -6.93
C SER A 33 7.59 -9.74 -7.96
N ILE A 34 6.36 -9.40 -8.42
CA ILE A 34 5.67 -10.14 -9.50
C ILE A 34 6.45 -10.06 -10.81
N MET A 35 7.10 -8.92 -11.08
CA MET A 35 7.94 -8.69 -12.25
C MET A 35 9.34 -9.32 -12.15
N GLY A 36 9.65 -9.99 -11.04
CA GLY A 36 10.97 -10.59 -10.79
C GLY A 36 12.06 -9.57 -10.47
N LYS A 37 11.67 -8.36 -10.06
CA LYS A 37 12.57 -7.29 -9.59
C LYS A 37 12.65 -7.33 -8.06
N GLU A 38 13.78 -6.93 -7.50
CA GLU A 38 13.92 -6.73 -6.06
C GLU A 38 13.35 -5.36 -5.67
N PRO A 39 12.34 -5.31 -4.77
CA PRO A 39 11.77 -4.05 -4.31
C PRO A 39 12.75 -3.26 -3.46
N PHE A 40 12.75 -1.93 -3.63
CA PHE A 40 13.58 -1.04 -2.85
C PHE A 40 13.02 -0.80 -1.44
N ASP A 41 11.71 -0.61 -1.34
CA ASP A 41 10.97 -0.37 -0.10
C ASP A 41 9.70 -1.22 -0.06
N TRP A 42 9.20 -1.47 1.14
CA TRP A 42 8.01 -2.29 1.37
C TRP A 42 6.98 -1.50 2.15
N ASP A 43 5.88 -1.16 1.49
CA ASP A 43 4.71 -0.54 2.10
C ASP A 43 3.76 -1.59 2.65
N ILE A 44 3.20 -1.31 3.82
CA ILE A 44 2.25 -2.17 4.51
C ILE A 44 0.92 -1.44 4.67
N THR A 45 -0.17 -2.16 4.45
CA THR A 45 -1.52 -1.66 4.72
C THR A 45 -2.23 -2.58 5.71
N THR A 46 -3.05 -2.03 6.64
CA THR A 46 -3.66 -2.78 7.73
C THR A 46 -5.03 -2.24 8.13
N SER A 47 -5.87 -3.10 8.72
CA SER A 47 -7.12 -2.69 9.36
C SER A 47 -6.91 -2.04 10.74
N ALA A 48 -5.71 -2.13 11.32
CA ALA A 48 -5.39 -1.49 12.59
C ALA A 48 -5.40 0.04 12.46
N LEU A 49 -6.05 0.73 13.39
CA LEU A 49 -5.94 2.18 13.49
C LEU A 49 -4.50 2.59 13.85
N PRO A 50 -4.05 3.81 13.48
CA PRO A 50 -2.68 4.25 13.72
C PRO A 50 -2.26 4.11 15.19
N GLU A 51 -3.14 4.46 16.13
CA GLU A 51 -2.89 4.38 17.57
C GLU A 51 -2.66 2.92 18.01
N LYS A 52 -3.43 1.97 17.44
CA LYS A 52 -3.27 0.54 17.73
C LYS A 52 -1.95 0.00 17.19
N THR A 53 -1.58 0.41 15.98
CA THR A 53 -0.28 0.06 15.41
C THR A 53 0.86 0.58 16.30
N ILE A 54 0.76 1.82 16.78
CA ILE A 54 1.73 2.42 17.68
C ILE A 54 1.83 1.60 18.98
N ASP A 55 0.70 1.36 19.65
CA ASP A 55 0.64 0.64 20.92
C ASP A 55 1.27 -0.75 20.83
N ILE A 56 0.96 -1.50 19.76
CA ILE A 56 1.47 -2.85 19.51
C ILE A 56 3.01 -2.82 19.37
N PHE A 57 3.51 -2.00 18.48
CA PHE A 57 4.95 -2.03 18.16
C PHE A 57 5.81 -1.35 19.24
N GLU A 58 5.33 -0.30 19.91
CA GLU A 58 6.03 0.30 21.05
C GLU A 58 6.10 -0.69 22.24
N ALA A 59 5.05 -1.48 22.50
CA ALA A 59 5.06 -2.54 23.51
C ALA A 59 6.08 -3.66 23.20
N LEU A 60 6.39 -3.88 21.94
CA LEU A 60 7.41 -4.85 21.49
C LEU A 60 8.82 -4.23 21.39
N GLY A 61 9.00 -2.99 21.85
CA GLY A 61 10.29 -2.30 21.88
C GLY A 61 10.71 -1.72 20.52
N CYS A 62 9.82 -1.67 19.53
CA CYS A 62 10.09 -1.00 18.26
C CYS A 62 9.87 0.50 18.41
N LYS A 63 10.74 1.31 17.81
CA LYS A 63 10.51 2.74 17.69
C LYS A 63 9.49 3.01 16.59
N VAL A 64 8.47 3.84 16.86
CA VAL A 64 7.44 4.22 15.90
C VAL A 64 7.48 5.74 15.65
N ILE A 65 7.58 6.13 14.38
CA ILE A 65 7.56 7.54 13.96
C ILE A 65 6.13 7.90 13.53
N LYS A 66 5.59 8.99 14.10
CA LYS A 66 4.16 9.36 14.05
C LYS A 66 3.85 10.49 13.05
N THR A 67 4.79 10.84 12.16
CA THR A 67 4.69 12.02 11.28
C THR A 67 3.49 11.98 10.33
N GLY A 68 3.07 10.79 9.88
CA GLY A 68 1.96 10.59 8.93
C GLY A 68 0.61 10.28 9.55
N ILE A 69 0.47 10.36 10.88
CA ILE A 69 -0.72 9.88 11.61
C ILE A 69 -2.04 10.49 11.14
N LYS A 70 -2.03 11.76 10.74
CA LYS A 70 -3.23 12.45 10.20
C LYS A 70 -3.77 11.81 8.92
N HIS A 71 -2.92 11.10 8.18
CA HIS A 71 -3.28 10.40 6.96
C HIS A 71 -3.35 8.87 7.16
N GLY A 72 -3.31 8.42 8.41
CA GLY A 72 -3.37 7.01 8.75
C GLY A 72 -2.05 6.25 8.62
N THR A 73 -0.92 6.93 8.40
CA THR A 73 0.39 6.29 8.23
C THR A 73 1.27 6.51 9.45
N VAL A 74 1.93 5.44 9.88
CA VAL A 74 3.02 5.47 10.87
C VAL A 74 4.21 4.71 10.31
N THR A 75 5.43 5.03 10.76
CA THR A 75 6.63 4.30 10.34
C THR A 75 7.14 3.47 11.49
N VAL A 76 7.14 2.16 11.34
CA VAL A 76 7.72 1.21 12.30
C VAL A 76 9.19 0.98 11.96
N LEU A 77 10.09 1.20 12.93
CA LEU A 77 11.51 0.87 12.77
C LEU A 77 11.75 -0.55 13.28
N LYS A 78 12.05 -1.48 12.38
CA LYS A 78 12.48 -2.84 12.71
C LYS A 78 13.95 -3.03 12.36
N ASP A 79 14.79 -3.26 13.38
CA ASP A 79 16.25 -3.39 13.23
C ASP A 79 16.88 -2.22 12.46
N HIS A 80 16.51 -1.00 12.82
CA HIS A 80 16.90 0.28 12.21
C HIS A 80 16.40 0.51 10.76
N GLU A 81 15.58 -0.36 10.23
CA GLU A 81 14.98 -0.22 8.91
C GLU A 81 13.54 0.30 9.02
N PRO A 82 13.17 1.36 8.26
CA PRO A 82 11.84 1.95 8.32
C PRO A 82 10.85 1.19 7.44
N PHE A 83 9.64 0.94 7.97
CA PHE A 83 8.51 0.38 7.24
C PHE A 83 7.29 1.26 7.43
N GLU A 84 6.72 1.76 6.32
CA GLU A 84 5.47 2.51 6.36
C GLU A 84 4.29 1.56 6.54
N VAL A 85 3.50 1.82 7.58
CA VAL A 85 2.27 1.06 7.89
C VAL A 85 1.10 2.03 7.83
N THR A 86 0.23 1.82 6.86
CA THR A 86 -0.93 2.68 6.60
C THR A 86 -2.22 1.96 6.94
N THR A 87 -3.08 2.59 7.73
CA THR A 87 -4.43 2.09 8.01
C THR A 87 -5.29 2.11 6.76
N PHE A 88 -6.11 1.08 6.54
CA PHE A 88 -7.11 1.06 5.45
C PHE A 88 -7.97 2.31 5.53
N ARG A 89 -8.11 3.01 4.42
CA ARG A 89 -8.84 4.27 4.39
C ARG A 89 -9.61 4.49 3.09
N ILE A 90 -10.59 5.36 3.18
CA ILE A 90 -11.34 5.91 2.05
C ILE A 90 -10.94 7.38 1.98
N ASP A 91 -10.50 7.82 0.82
CA ASP A 91 -10.18 9.23 0.59
C ASP A 91 -11.49 10.00 0.30
N GLY A 92 -11.64 11.17 0.92
CA GLY A 92 -12.72 12.10 0.66
C GLY A 92 -12.56 12.87 -0.65
N GLU A 93 -13.15 14.05 -0.75
CA GLU A 93 -13.02 14.90 -1.92
C GLU A 93 -11.60 15.49 -2.05
N TYR A 94 -11.24 15.89 -3.26
CA TYR A 94 -9.95 16.50 -3.60
C TYR A 94 -10.18 17.90 -4.12
N THR A 95 -10.08 18.94 -3.27
CA THR A 95 -10.25 20.33 -3.70
C THR A 95 -8.98 20.92 -4.28
N ASP A 96 -7.80 20.51 -3.80
CA ASP A 96 -6.50 20.99 -4.25
C ASP A 96 -5.88 20.18 -5.42
N ARG A 97 -6.62 19.17 -5.94
CA ARG A 97 -6.17 18.23 -6.99
C ARG A 97 -4.86 17.51 -6.65
N ARG A 98 -4.59 17.27 -5.37
CA ARG A 98 -3.38 16.58 -4.93
C ARG A 98 -3.60 15.68 -3.74
N ARG A 99 -4.33 16.14 -2.73
CA ARG A 99 -4.57 15.43 -1.47
C ARG A 99 -6.06 15.38 -1.16
N PRO A 100 -6.57 14.29 -0.59
CA PRO A 100 -7.93 14.30 -0.07
C PRO A 100 -8.02 15.28 1.09
N ASP A 101 -9.11 16.05 1.12
CA ASP A 101 -9.38 17.02 2.20
C ASP A 101 -9.58 16.32 3.53
N GLU A 102 -10.23 15.16 3.49
CA GLU A 102 -10.48 14.30 4.64
C GLU A 102 -10.21 12.82 4.28
N VAL A 103 -9.82 12.05 5.27
CA VAL A 103 -9.71 10.59 5.19
C VAL A 103 -10.59 9.96 6.25
N SER A 104 -11.29 8.90 5.91
CA SER A 104 -12.00 8.04 6.85
C SER A 104 -11.40 6.65 6.86
N PHE A 105 -11.27 6.08 8.06
CA PHE A 105 -10.74 4.72 8.18
C PHE A 105 -11.82 3.67 7.93
N THR A 106 -11.42 2.56 7.35
CA THR A 106 -12.28 1.42 7.05
C THR A 106 -11.60 0.12 7.47
N ALA A 107 -12.39 -0.92 7.71
CA ALA A 107 -11.87 -2.28 7.89
C ALA A 107 -11.83 -3.07 6.56
N ASN A 108 -12.27 -2.47 5.46
CA ASN A 108 -12.39 -3.14 4.17
C ASN A 108 -11.17 -2.88 3.29
N LEU A 109 -10.37 -3.93 3.04
CA LEU A 109 -9.19 -3.87 2.18
C LEU A 109 -9.53 -3.39 0.76
N GLN A 110 -10.63 -3.86 0.16
CA GLN A 110 -10.97 -3.51 -1.21
C GLN A 110 -11.26 -2.01 -1.36
N GLU A 111 -11.87 -1.36 -0.35
CA GLU A 111 -12.08 0.08 -0.36
C GLU A 111 -10.75 0.86 -0.26
N ASP A 112 -9.79 0.38 0.57
CA ASP A 112 -8.44 0.98 0.60
C ASP A 112 -7.73 0.87 -0.75
N LEU A 113 -7.83 -0.28 -1.40
CA LEU A 113 -7.20 -0.48 -2.70
C LEU A 113 -7.88 0.32 -3.82
N LYS A 114 -9.20 0.53 -3.74
CA LYS A 114 -9.99 1.26 -4.73
C LYS A 114 -9.57 2.74 -4.84
N ARG A 115 -9.07 3.36 -3.77
CA ARG A 115 -8.59 4.76 -3.79
C ARG A 115 -7.23 4.93 -4.47
N ARG A 116 -6.48 3.84 -4.72
CA ARG A 116 -5.15 3.88 -5.35
C ARG A 116 -5.24 4.31 -6.82
N ASP A 117 -4.09 4.63 -7.40
CA ASP A 117 -3.98 5.18 -8.75
C ASP A 117 -4.19 4.12 -9.85
N PHE A 118 -3.34 3.10 -9.85
CA PHE A 118 -3.27 2.12 -10.95
C PHE A 118 -3.47 0.69 -10.45
N THR A 119 -4.07 -0.15 -11.31
CA THR A 119 -4.36 -1.56 -11.01
C THR A 119 -3.10 -2.33 -10.58
N ILE A 120 -1.96 -2.07 -11.24
CA ILE A 120 -0.67 -2.70 -10.96
C ILE A 120 -0.09 -2.32 -9.58
N ASN A 121 -0.57 -1.25 -8.95
CA ASN A 121 -0.19 -0.80 -7.61
C ASN A 121 -1.27 -1.12 -6.56
N ALA A 122 -2.35 -1.81 -6.94
CA ALA A 122 -3.43 -2.23 -6.04
C ALA A 122 -3.46 -3.75 -5.80
N ILE A 123 -2.31 -4.37 -5.92
CA ILE A 123 -2.08 -5.78 -5.62
C ILE A 123 -1.48 -5.88 -4.23
N VAL A 124 -1.92 -6.86 -3.43
CA VAL A 124 -1.40 -7.08 -2.08
C VAL A 124 -0.90 -8.51 -1.91
N ALA A 125 0.00 -8.70 -0.95
CA ALA A 125 0.49 -10.00 -0.53
C ALA A 125 0.40 -10.14 1.00
N ASN A 126 -0.01 -11.32 1.49
CA ASN A 126 0.03 -11.66 2.91
C ASN A 126 1.47 -12.06 3.34
N SER A 127 1.65 -12.40 4.61
CA SER A 127 2.95 -12.80 5.16
C SER A 127 3.53 -14.08 4.52
N ASP A 128 2.69 -14.96 3.99
CA ASP A 128 3.11 -16.16 3.24
C ASP A 128 3.41 -15.87 1.77
N GLY A 129 3.25 -14.61 1.35
CA GLY A 129 3.46 -14.17 -0.02
C GLY A 129 2.29 -14.45 -0.96
N GLU A 130 1.15 -14.95 -0.46
CA GLU A 130 -0.03 -15.18 -1.28
C GLU A 130 -0.64 -13.85 -1.73
N ILE A 131 -0.93 -13.76 -3.01
CA ILE A 131 -1.39 -12.52 -3.67
C ILE A 131 -2.92 -12.46 -3.68
N LYS A 132 -3.46 -11.26 -3.39
CA LYS A 132 -4.84 -10.88 -3.68
C LYS A 132 -4.85 -9.73 -4.69
N ASP A 133 -5.62 -9.90 -5.76
CA ASP A 133 -5.78 -8.92 -6.85
C ASP A 133 -7.26 -8.73 -7.16
N PHE A 134 -7.81 -7.57 -6.79
CA PHE A 134 -9.24 -7.26 -6.98
C PHE A 134 -9.53 -6.50 -8.29
N PHE A 135 -8.50 -5.97 -8.93
CA PHE A 135 -8.67 -5.04 -10.07
C PHE A 135 -7.99 -5.51 -11.35
N GLY A 136 -7.44 -6.72 -11.36
CA GLY A 136 -6.80 -7.30 -12.55
C GLY A 136 -5.40 -6.75 -12.84
N GLY A 137 -4.71 -6.28 -11.81
CA GLY A 137 -3.36 -5.72 -11.93
C GLY A 137 -2.33 -6.73 -12.41
N ILE A 138 -2.44 -8.01 -12.04
CA ILE A 138 -1.55 -9.07 -12.53
C ILE A 138 -1.65 -9.23 -14.05
N ASP A 139 -2.85 -9.20 -14.60
CA ASP A 139 -3.04 -9.30 -16.05
C ASP A 139 -2.58 -8.03 -16.77
N ASP A 140 -2.75 -6.86 -16.16
CA ASP A 140 -2.22 -5.61 -16.68
C ASP A 140 -0.67 -5.60 -16.68
N ILE A 141 -0.02 -6.16 -15.66
CA ILE A 141 1.45 -6.38 -15.65
C ILE A 141 1.88 -7.27 -16.83
N LYS A 142 1.21 -8.42 -17.04
CA LYS A 142 1.53 -9.33 -18.16
C LYS A 142 1.37 -8.67 -19.53
N ARG A 143 0.36 -7.83 -19.67
CA ARG A 143 0.06 -7.09 -20.91
C ARG A 143 0.89 -5.80 -21.05
N LYS A 144 1.67 -5.44 -20.03
CA LYS A 144 2.45 -4.19 -19.98
C LYS A 144 1.57 -2.95 -20.11
N VAL A 145 0.47 -2.91 -19.36
CA VAL A 145 -0.50 -1.81 -19.39
C VAL A 145 -0.54 -1.12 -18.02
N ILE A 146 -0.50 0.21 -18.03
CA ILE A 146 -0.76 1.03 -16.84
C ILE A 146 -2.21 1.52 -16.94
N LYS A 147 -3.08 0.92 -16.12
CA LYS A 147 -4.52 1.18 -16.14
C LYS A 147 -4.94 1.83 -14.81
N ALA A 148 -5.70 2.93 -14.88
CA ALA A 148 -6.29 3.55 -13.71
C ALA A 148 -7.39 2.66 -13.10
N ILE A 149 -7.54 2.71 -11.77
CA ILE A 149 -8.63 2.03 -11.08
C ILE A 149 -9.92 2.86 -11.23
N GLY A 150 -10.98 2.25 -11.73
CA GLY A 150 -12.25 2.93 -11.97
C GLY A 150 -12.22 3.80 -13.23
N ASP A 151 -12.86 4.98 -13.18
CA ASP A 151 -12.93 5.92 -14.29
C ASP A 151 -11.61 6.71 -14.43
N PRO A 152 -10.85 6.58 -15.54
CA PRO A 152 -9.57 7.25 -15.72
C PRO A 152 -9.67 8.77 -15.67
N ASP A 153 -10.70 9.36 -16.29
CA ASP A 153 -10.87 10.81 -16.32
C ASP A 153 -11.08 11.38 -14.92
N LYS A 154 -11.94 10.72 -14.14
CA LYS A 154 -12.16 11.08 -12.75
C LYS A 154 -10.86 10.95 -11.94
N ARG A 155 -10.16 9.81 -12.05
CA ARG A 155 -8.94 9.53 -11.29
C ARG A 155 -7.79 10.49 -11.57
N LEU A 156 -7.58 10.84 -12.83
CA LEU A 156 -6.51 11.76 -13.23
C LEU A 156 -6.84 13.22 -12.87
N ASN A 157 -8.13 13.58 -12.85
CA ASN A 157 -8.57 14.90 -12.43
C ASN A 157 -8.55 15.12 -10.89
N GLU A 158 -8.73 14.05 -10.09
CA GLU A 158 -8.62 14.11 -8.63
C GLU A 158 -7.20 14.49 -8.17
N ASP A 159 -6.19 13.91 -8.80
CA ASP A 159 -4.79 14.14 -8.44
C ASP A 159 -3.91 14.22 -9.70
N ALA A 160 -3.49 15.43 -10.04
CA ALA A 160 -2.67 15.70 -11.22
C ALA A 160 -1.30 14.98 -11.19
N LEU A 161 -0.79 14.66 -9.99
CA LEU A 161 0.46 13.89 -9.87
C LEU A 161 0.32 12.45 -10.37
N ARG A 162 -0.91 11.92 -10.50
CA ARG A 162 -1.13 10.57 -11.06
C ARG A 162 -0.66 10.50 -12.53
N ILE A 163 -0.77 11.60 -13.29
CA ILE A 163 -0.25 11.66 -14.66
C ILE A 163 1.28 11.51 -14.65
N MET A 164 1.95 12.25 -13.77
CA MET A 164 3.42 12.14 -13.63
C MET A 164 3.85 10.77 -13.13
N ARG A 165 3.06 10.17 -12.22
CA ARG A 165 3.30 8.81 -11.73
C ARG A 165 3.12 7.77 -12.85
N ALA A 166 2.14 7.93 -13.74
CA ALA A 166 1.99 7.05 -14.90
C ALA A 166 3.24 7.09 -15.80
N ILE A 167 3.75 8.29 -16.09
CA ILE A 167 4.98 8.46 -16.89
C ILE A 167 6.19 7.81 -16.20
N ALA A 168 6.35 8.06 -14.90
CA ALA A 168 7.43 7.45 -14.12
C ALA A 168 7.33 5.92 -14.09
N LEU A 169 6.11 5.37 -14.01
CA LEU A 169 5.87 3.94 -14.09
C LEU A 169 6.24 3.38 -15.48
N CYS A 170 5.86 4.03 -16.57
CA CYS A 170 6.29 3.62 -17.91
C CYS A 170 7.80 3.50 -18.01
N LEU A 171 8.53 4.49 -17.47
CA LEU A 171 10.01 4.49 -17.51
C LEU A 171 10.62 3.40 -16.63
N SER A 172 10.09 3.17 -15.42
CA SER A 172 10.67 2.23 -14.46
C SER A 172 10.28 0.77 -14.73
N THR A 173 9.10 0.53 -15.28
CA THR A 173 8.62 -0.81 -15.61
C THR A 173 9.00 -1.26 -17.02
N GLY A 174 9.17 -0.31 -17.94
CA GLY A 174 9.37 -0.60 -19.36
C GLY A 174 8.06 -0.95 -20.10
N PHE A 175 6.92 -0.42 -19.60
CA PHE A 175 5.58 -0.62 -20.19
C PHE A 175 5.24 0.43 -21.24
#